data_32ea92cd85ae2045304cd7dfa64828b5
#
_entry.id   32ea92cd85ae2045304cd7dfa64828b5
#
_cell.length_a   1.000
_cell.length_b   1.000
_cell.length_c   1.000
_cell.angle_alpha   90.00
_cell.angle_beta   90.00
_cell.angle_gamma   90.00
#
_symmetry.space_group_name_H-M   'P 1'
#
loop_
_entity.id
_entity.type
_entity.pdbx_description
1 polymer ?
#
loop_
_entity_poly.entity_id
_entity_poly.type
_entity_poly.pdbx_seq_one_letter_code
_entity_poly.pdbx_strand_id
1 'polypeptide(L)'
;ALTGKATRGVVAGDATKAAEEKALIESLLGRDTRAITVEERAKVAEIAKSKPSVDLEITFAFNSAEIGPRAEPALLALGKALADPGLAGATFLVAGHTDGTGSAAYNQALSEKRAAAVKRYLIAEFRLSEARLLALGYGFERLKNAADPAADENRRVQVVNLVE
;
A
#
# COMPACT_ATOMS: atom_id res chain seq x y z
N ALA A 1 2.02 14.23 -4.69
CA ALA A 1 1.19 13.51 -3.75
C ALA A 1 1.96 12.49 -2.89
N LEU A 2 3.08 11.94 -3.41
CA LEU A 2 3.91 10.97 -2.68
C LEU A 2 5.13 11.59 -1.99
N THR A 3 5.39 12.86 -2.23
CA THR A 3 6.46 13.61 -1.57
C THR A 3 5.90 14.38 -0.40
N GLY A 4 6.46 14.17 0.80
CA GLY A 4 6.15 14.94 1.98
C GLY A 4 7.19 16.02 2.20
N LYS A 5 6.77 17.13 2.79
CA LYS A 5 7.72 18.15 3.24
C LYS A 5 8.29 17.74 4.59
N ALA A 6 9.60 17.85 4.75
CA ALA A 6 10.22 17.67 6.05
C ALA A 6 9.63 18.69 7.03
N THR A 7 9.08 18.24 8.14
CA THR A 7 8.60 19.09 9.21
C THR A 7 9.77 19.52 10.08
N ARG A 8 9.85 20.82 10.33
CA ARG A 8 10.84 21.36 11.27
C ARG A 8 10.35 21.17 12.70
N GLY A 9 11.25 20.94 13.62
CA GLY A 9 10.95 20.94 15.05
C GLY A 9 10.60 19.57 15.61
N VAL A 10 11.24 18.51 15.11
CA VAL A 10 11.12 17.17 15.69
C VAL A 10 11.64 17.19 17.12
N VAL A 11 10.77 16.86 18.08
CA VAL A 11 11.16 16.66 19.47
C VAL A 11 11.70 15.25 19.67
N ALA A 12 12.45 15.01 20.75
CA ALA A 12 13.07 13.71 21.03
C ALA A 12 12.08 12.53 21.01
N GLY A 13 10.84 12.74 21.50
CA GLY A 13 9.77 11.73 21.45
C GLY A 13 9.33 11.37 20.03
N ASP A 14 9.26 12.36 19.14
CA ASP A 14 8.89 12.13 17.73
C ASP A 14 10.00 11.39 17.01
N ALA A 15 11.27 11.69 17.28
CA ALA A 15 12.42 10.98 16.72
C ALA A 15 12.42 9.50 17.15
N THR A 16 12.10 9.20 18.41
CA THR A 16 11.98 7.84 18.92
C THR A 16 10.82 7.11 18.25
N LYS A 17 9.67 7.76 18.12
CA LYS A 17 8.50 7.21 17.45
C LYS A 17 8.81 6.91 15.98
N ALA A 18 9.47 7.81 15.27
CA ALA A 18 9.87 7.60 13.88
C ALA A 18 10.83 6.40 13.73
N ALA A 19 11.76 6.24 14.68
CA ALA A 19 12.68 5.09 14.69
C ALA A 19 11.93 3.77 14.93
N GLU A 20 10.94 3.75 15.82
CA GLU A 20 10.10 2.58 16.09
C GLU A 20 9.24 2.22 14.88
N GLU A 21 8.65 3.21 14.22
CA GLU A 21 7.87 3.02 12.99
C GLU A 21 8.73 2.43 11.88
N LYS A 22 9.92 2.98 11.69
CA LYS A 22 10.88 2.48 10.69
C LYS A 22 11.29 1.05 10.99
N ALA A 23 11.58 0.73 12.25
CA ALA A 23 11.96 -0.63 12.66
C ALA A 23 10.84 -1.64 12.40
N LEU A 24 9.58 -1.26 12.68
CA LEU A 24 8.43 -2.11 12.37
C LEU A 24 8.34 -2.37 10.87
N ILE A 25 8.41 -1.33 10.05
CA ILE A 25 8.32 -1.44 8.60
C ILE A 25 9.44 -2.34 8.07
N GLU A 26 10.67 -2.15 8.51
CA GLU A 26 11.81 -2.97 8.11
C GLU A 26 11.62 -4.44 8.51
N SER A 27 11.01 -4.71 9.65
CA SER A 27 10.73 -6.08 10.09
C SER A 27 9.71 -6.81 9.23
N LEU A 28 8.85 -6.07 8.52
CA LEU A 28 7.81 -6.62 7.67
C LEU A 28 8.25 -6.78 6.21
N LEU A 29 9.26 -6.02 5.78
CA LEU A 29 9.80 -6.13 4.43
C LEU A 29 10.38 -7.51 4.18
N GLY A 30 10.10 -8.08 3.03
CA GLY A 30 10.55 -9.42 2.66
C GLY A 30 9.69 -10.56 3.21
N ARG A 31 8.73 -10.29 4.09
CA ARG A 31 7.77 -11.31 4.55
C ARG A 31 6.64 -11.46 3.54
N ASP A 32 6.14 -12.68 3.41
CA ASP A 32 4.94 -12.93 2.59
C ASP A 32 3.77 -12.11 3.12
N THR A 33 3.04 -11.47 2.23
CA THR A 33 1.86 -10.65 2.57
C THR A 33 0.87 -11.40 3.47
N ARG A 34 0.69 -12.70 3.23
CA ARG A 34 -0.22 -13.56 4.01
C ARG A 34 0.30 -13.86 5.43
N ALA A 35 1.60 -13.71 5.65
CA ALA A 35 2.23 -13.98 6.95
C ALA A 35 2.17 -12.79 7.91
N ILE A 36 1.68 -11.64 7.45
CA ILE A 36 1.59 -10.43 8.27
C ILE A 36 0.29 -10.46 9.06
N THR A 37 0.39 -10.26 10.37
CA THR A 37 -0.76 -10.39 11.28
C THR A 37 -1.73 -9.21 11.20
N VAL A 38 -2.94 -9.41 11.73
CA VAL A 38 -3.96 -8.34 11.83
C VAL A 38 -3.42 -7.15 12.62
N GLU A 39 -2.73 -7.41 13.73
CA GLU A 39 -2.14 -6.38 14.59
C GLU A 39 -1.05 -5.60 13.87
N GLU A 40 -0.19 -6.29 13.13
CA GLU A 40 0.86 -5.65 12.32
C GLU A 40 0.26 -4.77 11.22
N ARG A 41 -0.76 -5.26 10.51
CA ARG A 41 -1.47 -4.47 9.49
C ARG A 41 -2.11 -3.22 10.09
N ALA A 42 -2.74 -3.36 11.26
CA ALA A 42 -3.37 -2.24 11.94
C ALA A 42 -2.35 -1.17 12.33
N LYS A 43 -1.18 -1.56 12.81
CA LYS A 43 -0.08 -0.64 13.13
C LYS A 43 0.41 0.11 11.91
N VAL A 44 0.59 -0.58 10.78
CA VAL A 44 0.99 0.06 9.52
C VAL A 44 -0.08 1.04 9.03
N ALA A 45 -1.35 0.68 9.13
CA ALA A 45 -2.46 1.57 8.75
C ALA A 45 -2.47 2.85 9.59
N GLU A 46 -2.16 2.74 10.88
CA GLU A 46 -2.06 3.90 11.76
C GLU A 46 -0.92 4.83 11.37
N ILE A 47 0.25 4.26 11.06
CA ILE A 47 1.40 5.02 10.56
C ILE A 47 1.03 5.72 9.24
N ALA A 48 0.37 5.02 8.34
CA ALA A 48 0.03 5.52 7.01
C ALA A 48 -0.91 6.73 7.01
N LYS A 49 -1.74 6.89 8.04
CA LYS A 49 -2.70 8.00 8.14
C LYS A 49 -2.07 9.39 8.02
N SER A 50 -0.86 9.56 8.53
CA SER A 50 -0.15 10.85 8.54
C SER A 50 0.87 11.00 7.41
N LYS A 51 0.92 10.05 6.49
CA LYS A 51 1.93 10.00 5.42
C LYS A 51 1.33 10.37 4.07
N PRO A 52 2.15 10.91 3.14
CA PRO A 52 1.69 11.19 1.78
C PRO A 52 1.21 9.92 1.08
N SER A 53 0.06 9.99 0.43
CA SER A 53 -0.54 8.84 -0.23
C SER A 53 -1.29 9.22 -1.50
N VAL A 54 -1.48 8.22 -2.38
CA VAL A 54 -2.40 8.29 -3.51
C VAL A 54 -3.26 7.04 -3.51
N ASP A 55 -4.54 7.21 -3.87
CA ASP A 55 -5.46 6.12 -4.13
C ASP A 55 -5.54 5.88 -5.64
N LEU A 56 -5.38 4.63 -6.04
CA LEU A 56 -5.52 4.21 -7.43
C LEU A 56 -6.69 3.26 -7.55
N GLU A 57 -7.64 3.60 -8.41
CA GLU A 57 -8.68 2.66 -8.81
C GLU A 57 -8.07 1.71 -9.85
N ILE A 58 -7.69 0.52 -9.40
CA ILE A 58 -7.14 -0.50 -10.29
C ILE A 58 -8.23 -1.51 -10.57
N THR A 59 -8.60 -1.61 -11.84
CA THR A 59 -9.62 -2.55 -12.29
C THR A 59 -9.03 -3.93 -12.46
N PHE A 60 -9.48 -4.87 -11.62
CA PHE A 60 -9.22 -6.29 -11.79
C PHE A 60 -10.48 -6.99 -12.26
N ALA A 61 -10.32 -8.06 -13.04
CA ALA A 61 -11.44 -8.92 -13.38
C ALA A 61 -12.01 -9.56 -12.12
N PHE A 62 -13.28 -9.98 -12.19
CA PHE A 62 -13.94 -10.65 -11.06
C PHE A 62 -13.10 -11.84 -10.56
N ASN A 63 -12.93 -11.93 -9.27
CA ASN A 63 -12.16 -13.00 -8.60
C ASN A 63 -10.72 -13.15 -9.13
N SER A 64 -10.12 -12.08 -9.62
CA SER A 64 -8.78 -12.11 -10.22
C SER A 64 -7.87 -11.07 -9.57
N ALA A 65 -6.58 -11.42 -9.52
CA ALA A 65 -5.50 -10.52 -9.16
C ALA A 65 -4.53 -10.30 -10.34
N GLU A 66 -4.93 -10.69 -11.55
CA GLU A 66 -4.12 -10.46 -12.75
C GLU A 66 -4.20 -9.02 -13.20
N ILE A 67 -3.05 -8.44 -13.52
CA ILE A 67 -2.96 -7.10 -14.06
C ILE A 67 -3.24 -7.16 -15.56
N GLY A 68 -4.42 -6.66 -15.92
CA GLY A 68 -4.86 -6.61 -17.31
C GLY A 68 -4.66 -5.24 -17.95
N PRO A 69 -5.04 -5.11 -19.25
CA PRO A 69 -4.85 -3.87 -20.00
C PRO A 69 -5.50 -2.63 -19.38
N ARG A 70 -6.60 -2.80 -18.64
CA ARG A 70 -7.30 -1.68 -18.00
C ARG A 70 -6.56 -1.10 -16.79
N ALA A 71 -5.81 -1.95 -16.09
CA ALA A 71 -5.04 -1.53 -14.92
C ALA A 71 -3.69 -0.91 -15.32
N GLU A 72 -3.17 -1.30 -16.47
CA GLU A 72 -1.81 -0.97 -16.88
C GLU A 72 -1.49 0.53 -16.96
N PRO A 73 -2.36 1.41 -17.53
CA PRO A 73 -2.03 2.84 -17.58
C PRO A 73 -1.80 3.48 -16.21
N ALA A 74 -2.62 3.14 -15.22
CA ALA A 74 -2.47 3.64 -13.85
C ALA A 74 -1.18 3.11 -13.20
N LEU A 75 -0.84 1.85 -13.44
CA LEU A 75 0.37 1.24 -12.90
C LEU A 75 1.64 1.78 -13.57
N LEU A 76 1.60 2.08 -14.86
CA LEU A 76 2.71 2.73 -15.56
C LEU A 76 2.98 4.12 -14.97
N ALA A 77 1.92 4.90 -14.76
CA ALA A 77 2.03 6.23 -14.15
C ALA A 77 2.60 6.15 -12.73
N LEU A 78 2.10 5.19 -11.94
CA LEU A 78 2.61 4.95 -10.59
C LEU A 78 4.09 4.55 -10.61
N GLY A 79 4.47 3.60 -11.45
CA GLY A 79 5.85 3.14 -11.54
C GLY A 79 6.82 4.25 -11.91
N LYS A 80 6.44 5.10 -12.85
CA LYS A 80 7.24 6.28 -13.22
C LYS A 80 7.42 7.24 -12.04
N ALA A 81 6.35 7.44 -11.26
CA ALA A 81 6.42 8.31 -10.08
C ALA A 81 7.35 7.72 -9.00
N LEU A 82 7.26 6.41 -8.73
CA LEU A 82 8.10 5.74 -7.73
C LEU A 82 9.55 5.59 -8.16
N ALA A 83 9.82 5.60 -9.47
CA ALA A 83 11.17 5.53 -10.03
C ALA A 83 11.88 6.89 -10.04
N ASP A 84 11.23 7.97 -9.64
CA ASP A 84 11.84 9.29 -9.54
C ASP A 84 13.06 9.23 -8.62
N PRO A 85 14.24 9.72 -9.06
CA PRO A 85 15.45 9.75 -8.24
C PRO A 85 15.26 10.45 -6.88
N GLY A 86 14.37 11.43 -6.79
CA GLY A 86 14.02 12.09 -5.54
C GLY A 86 13.36 11.19 -4.49
N LEU A 87 12.85 10.04 -4.93
CA LEU A 87 12.20 9.05 -4.05
C LEU A 87 13.04 7.78 -3.86
N ALA A 88 14.30 7.77 -4.30
CA ALA A 88 15.14 6.56 -4.31
C ALA A 88 15.32 5.92 -2.92
N GLY A 89 15.33 6.73 -1.85
CA GLY A 89 15.47 6.23 -0.47
C GLY A 89 14.14 5.92 0.22
N ALA A 90 13.01 6.15 -0.44
CA ALA A 90 11.69 5.98 0.17
C ALA A 90 11.23 4.53 0.19
N THR A 91 10.47 4.19 1.22
CA THR A 91 9.77 2.90 1.34
C THR A 91 8.28 3.14 1.20
N PHE A 92 7.64 2.37 0.32
CA PHE A 92 6.23 2.53 -0.01
C PHE A 92 5.39 1.35 0.47
N LEU A 93 4.23 1.66 1.02
CA LEU A 93 3.17 0.69 1.26
C LEU A 93 2.32 0.57 -0.01
N VAL A 94 2.07 -0.64 -0.46
CA VAL A 94 1.07 -0.97 -1.48
C VAL A 94 -0.07 -1.69 -0.76
N ALA A 95 -1.15 -0.99 -0.50
CA ALA A 95 -2.27 -1.50 0.28
C ALA A 95 -3.46 -1.84 -0.61
N GLY A 96 -3.84 -3.10 -0.67
CA GLY A 96 -5.01 -3.56 -1.40
C GLY A 96 -6.28 -3.44 -0.55
N HIS A 97 -7.36 -2.96 -1.16
CA HIS A 97 -8.66 -2.80 -0.52
C HIS A 97 -9.77 -3.37 -1.41
N THR A 98 -10.81 -3.89 -0.78
CA THR A 98 -12.01 -4.39 -1.47
C THR A 98 -13.23 -3.57 -1.03
N ASP A 99 -14.36 -3.76 -1.73
CA ASP A 99 -15.64 -3.29 -1.22
C ASP A 99 -16.13 -4.22 -0.10
N GLY A 100 -17.26 -3.85 0.51
CA GLY A 100 -17.83 -4.57 1.65
C GLY A 100 -18.70 -5.77 1.28
N THR A 101 -18.68 -6.24 0.03
CA THR A 101 -19.50 -7.38 -0.42
C THR A 101 -18.73 -8.69 -0.28
N GLY A 102 -19.43 -9.75 0.09
CA GLY A 102 -18.85 -11.07 0.29
C GLY A 102 -18.26 -11.26 1.69
N SER A 103 -17.54 -12.37 1.89
CA SER A 103 -16.97 -12.71 3.19
C SER A 103 -15.69 -11.92 3.47
N ALA A 104 -15.41 -11.71 4.76
CA ALA A 104 -14.18 -11.05 5.20
C ALA A 104 -12.93 -11.83 4.79
N ALA A 105 -12.95 -13.15 4.97
CA ALA A 105 -11.82 -14.00 4.64
C ALA A 105 -11.50 -14.00 3.14
N TYR A 106 -12.54 -14.08 2.30
CA TYR A 106 -12.38 -14.01 0.85
C TYR A 106 -11.75 -12.67 0.41
N ASN A 107 -12.31 -11.57 0.91
CA ASN A 107 -11.83 -10.23 0.55
C ASN A 107 -10.42 -9.96 1.07
N GLN A 108 -10.10 -10.46 2.25
CA GLN A 108 -8.75 -10.36 2.79
C GLN A 108 -7.74 -11.07 1.86
N ALA A 109 -8.01 -12.31 1.51
CA ALA A 109 -7.13 -13.08 0.62
C ALA A 109 -7.01 -12.43 -0.75
N LEU A 110 -8.10 -11.94 -1.33
CA LEU A 110 -8.10 -11.28 -2.64
C LEU A 110 -7.29 -9.97 -2.61
N SER A 111 -7.47 -9.16 -1.56
CA SER A 111 -6.72 -7.91 -1.42
C SER A 111 -5.22 -8.14 -1.26
N GLU A 112 -4.82 -9.18 -0.54
CA GLU A 112 -3.42 -9.59 -0.42
C GLU A 112 -2.82 -9.98 -1.77
N LYS A 113 -3.53 -10.78 -2.55
CA LYS A 113 -3.11 -11.20 -3.90
C LYS A 113 -2.97 -10.00 -4.84
N ARG A 114 -3.91 -9.06 -4.78
CA ARG A 114 -3.89 -7.85 -5.62
C ARG A 114 -2.74 -6.93 -5.26
N ALA A 115 -2.50 -6.70 -3.98
CA ALA A 115 -1.36 -5.91 -3.52
C ALA A 115 -0.03 -6.55 -3.94
N ALA A 116 0.10 -7.87 -3.79
CA ALA A 116 1.28 -8.62 -4.20
C ALA A 116 1.49 -8.56 -5.72
N ALA A 117 0.42 -8.61 -6.52
CA ALA A 117 0.50 -8.50 -7.97
C ALA A 117 1.01 -7.12 -8.42
N VAL A 118 0.52 -6.05 -7.78
CA VAL A 118 1.00 -4.70 -8.04
C VAL A 118 2.47 -4.56 -7.68
N LYS A 119 2.88 -5.06 -6.53
CA LYS A 119 4.29 -5.07 -6.13
C LYS A 119 5.17 -5.79 -7.16
N ARG A 120 4.79 -6.98 -7.58
CA ARG A 120 5.55 -7.75 -8.58
C ARG A 120 5.66 -7.00 -9.92
N TYR A 121 4.56 -6.37 -10.34
CA TYR A 121 4.54 -5.56 -11.56
C TYR A 121 5.55 -4.41 -11.47
N LEU A 122 5.54 -3.67 -10.37
CA LEU A 122 6.44 -2.53 -10.17
C LEU A 122 7.91 -2.97 -10.15
N ILE A 123 8.23 -4.09 -9.52
CA ILE A 123 9.59 -4.63 -9.51
C ILE A 123 10.02 -5.04 -10.91
N ALA A 124 9.18 -5.77 -11.63
CA ALA A 124 9.50 -6.30 -12.96
C ALA A 124 9.65 -5.20 -14.01
N GLU A 125 8.71 -4.25 -14.03
CA GLU A 125 8.66 -3.23 -15.10
C GLU A 125 9.56 -2.01 -14.83
N PHE A 126 9.76 -1.65 -13.57
CA PHE A 126 10.51 -0.44 -13.19
C PHE A 126 11.79 -0.74 -12.40
N ARG A 127 12.11 -2.02 -12.22
CA ARG A 127 13.32 -2.48 -11.49
C ARG A 127 13.42 -1.87 -10.09
N LEU A 128 12.29 -1.66 -9.45
CA LEU A 128 12.27 -1.18 -8.07
C LEU A 128 12.78 -2.28 -7.14
N SER A 129 13.51 -1.89 -6.11
CA SER A 129 13.98 -2.84 -5.10
C SER A 129 12.81 -3.37 -4.26
N GLU A 130 12.79 -4.68 -4.01
CA GLU A 130 11.83 -5.30 -3.10
C GLU A 130 11.87 -4.67 -1.71
N ALA A 131 13.03 -4.25 -1.25
CA ALA A 131 13.20 -3.59 0.04
C ALA A 131 12.53 -2.21 0.13
N ARG A 132 12.04 -1.67 -0.97
CA ARG A 132 11.29 -0.40 -1.01
C ARG A 132 9.78 -0.57 -1.00
N LEU A 133 9.28 -1.79 -1.14
CA LEU A 133 7.85 -2.06 -1.33
C LEU A 133 7.33 -3.04 -0.29
N LEU A 134 6.36 -2.59 0.50
CA LEU A 134 5.63 -3.41 1.47
C LEU A 134 4.21 -3.61 0.95
N ALA A 135 3.83 -4.84 0.58
CA ALA A 135 2.50 -5.15 0.09
C ALA A 135 1.62 -5.73 1.20
N LEU A 136 0.50 -5.09 1.48
CA LEU A 136 -0.46 -5.52 2.49
C LEU A 136 -1.88 -5.55 1.92
N GLY A 137 -2.68 -6.53 2.35
CA GLY A 137 -4.11 -6.57 2.05
C GLY A 137 -4.92 -6.19 3.28
N TYR A 138 -5.90 -5.31 3.10
CA TYR A 138 -6.81 -4.90 4.16
C TYR A 138 -8.25 -5.39 3.94
N GLY A 139 -8.49 -6.15 2.86
CA GLY A 139 -9.84 -6.58 2.54
C GLY A 139 -10.81 -5.41 2.57
N PHE A 140 -11.91 -5.55 3.28
CA PHE A 140 -12.88 -4.45 3.48
C PHE A 140 -12.78 -3.81 4.88
N GLU A 141 -11.70 -4.02 5.62
CA GLU A 141 -11.50 -3.46 6.96
C GLU A 141 -11.41 -1.93 6.97
N ARG A 142 -11.00 -1.34 5.84
CA ARG A 142 -10.70 0.09 5.70
C ARG A 142 -11.43 0.72 4.52
N LEU A 143 -12.77 0.68 4.55
CA LEU A 143 -13.58 1.25 3.48
C LEU A 143 -13.35 2.76 3.37
N LYS A 144 -13.15 3.23 2.14
CA LYS A 144 -13.06 4.66 1.85
C LYS A 144 -14.43 5.34 2.00
N ASN A 145 -15.48 4.62 1.61
CA ASN A 145 -16.87 5.03 1.78
C ASN A 145 -17.62 3.98 2.61
N ALA A 146 -17.60 4.14 3.91
CA ALA A 146 -18.29 3.23 4.84
C ALA A 146 -19.81 3.37 4.79
N ALA A 147 -20.32 4.53 4.34
CA ALA A 147 -21.76 4.76 4.19
C ALA A 147 -22.35 3.96 3.01
N ASP A 148 -21.54 3.66 1.99
CA ASP A 148 -21.89 2.78 0.88
C ASP A 148 -20.82 1.70 0.73
N PRO A 149 -20.91 0.59 1.47
CA PRO A 149 -19.89 -0.46 1.45
C PRO A 149 -19.64 -1.09 0.08
N ALA A 150 -20.65 -1.11 -0.80
CA ALA A 150 -20.54 -1.66 -2.15
C ALA A 150 -19.99 -0.65 -3.18
N ALA A 151 -19.70 0.58 -2.78
CA ALA A 151 -19.23 1.62 -3.69
C ALA A 151 -17.92 1.23 -4.40
N ASP A 152 -17.82 1.59 -5.67
CA ASP A 152 -16.65 1.31 -6.51
C ASP A 152 -15.35 1.89 -5.94
N GLU A 153 -15.43 3.05 -5.29
CA GLU A 153 -14.27 3.73 -4.69
C GLU A 153 -13.61 2.95 -3.55
N ASN A 154 -14.31 1.95 -2.97
CA ASN A 154 -13.74 1.06 -1.97
C ASN A 154 -12.76 0.04 -2.59
N ARG A 155 -12.93 -0.27 -3.87
CA ARG A 155 -12.04 -1.17 -4.62
C ARG A 155 -10.86 -0.38 -5.16
N ARG A 156 -9.77 -0.37 -4.41
CA ARG A 156 -8.62 0.47 -4.73
C ARG A 156 -7.32 -0.15 -4.26
N VAL A 157 -6.23 0.35 -4.79
CA VAL A 157 -4.90 0.17 -4.21
C VAL A 157 -4.43 1.54 -3.74
N GLN A 158 -4.05 1.62 -2.48
CA GLN A 158 -3.49 2.83 -1.90
C GLN A 158 -1.97 2.69 -1.86
N VAL A 159 -1.25 3.71 -2.31
CA VAL A 159 0.21 3.75 -2.21
C VAL A 159 0.60 4.87 -1.26
N VAL A 160 1.37 4.52 -0.24
CA VAL A 160 1.75 5.44 0.84
C VAL A 160 3.26 5.50 0.94
N ASN A 161 3.80 6.72 0.98
CA ASN A 161 5.22 6.93 1.27
C ASN A 161 5.43 6.83 2.78
N LEU A 162 5.86 5.67 3.26
CA LEU A 162 6.01 5.38 4.69
C LEU A 162 7.28 5.98 5.29
N VAL A 163 8.38 5.96 4.56
CA VAL A 163 9.70 6.41 5.02
C VAL A 163 10.41 7.09 3.87
N GLU A 164 10.77 8.32 4.06
CA GLU A 164 11.58 9.10 3.12
C GLU A 164 13.07 8.98 3.40
#